data_beb7ba4615f52878022fe88131d032ab
#
_entry.id   beb7ba4615f52878022fe88131d032ab
#
_cell.length_a   1.000
_cell.length_b   1.000
_cell.length_c   1.000
_cell.angle_alpha   90.00
_cell.angle_beta   90.00
_cell.angle_gamma   90.00
#
_symmetry.space_group_name_H-M   'P 1'
#
loop_
_entity.id
_entity.type
_entity.pdbx_description
1 polymer ?
#
loop_
_entity_poly.entity_id
_entity_poly.type
_entity_poly.pdbx_seq_one_letter_code
_entity_poly.pdbx_strand_id
1 'polypeptide(L)'
;MRVETEPLQPQQTQPVDVAPTRRRGGPGRWLLTIGLVMLGLVLLALLLLGRLVSGFDPFNRDTVDRTQPAVLLALQDLSQYHAATGEFQVIVDTEDTVRNLPRVIAGERTLFVAVGTVDASVDFSGLDAQAVTVDEARSRAAIRLPGAQLTEATVDPERSYVFSRERGLLDRLAGLFTDSPTSEQPLYQMAERRLERAAEDSGLVELADRNTEAMLRSLLTSLGFTDVTVTFD
;
A
#
# COMPACT_ATOMS: atom_id res chain seq x y z
N MET A 1 -47.99 -104.49 -74.39
CA MET A 1 -49.48 -104.67 -74.41
C MET A 1 -50.04 -103.30 -74.03
N ARG A 2 -50.76 -102.68 -75.02
CA ARG A 2 -51.81 -101.60 -75.01
C ARG A 2 -51.65 -100.50 -73.98
N VAL A 3 -51.16 -99.43 -74.32
CA VAL A 3 -51.65 -98.17 -74.91
C VAL A 3 -53.09 -97.87 -74.52
N GLU A 4 -53.28 -96.78 -73.79
CA GLU A 4 -54.45 -95.96 -73.99
C GLU A 4 -54.13 -94.47 -73.61
N THR A 5 -54.20 -93.66 -74.61
CA THR A 5 -54.08 -92.27 -74.65
C THR A 5 -55.43 -91.62 -74.35
N GLU A 6 -55.53 -90.67 -73.47
CA GLU A 6 -56.69 -89.83 -73.30
C GLU A 6 -56.35 -88.35 -73.36
N PRO A 7 -57.19 -87.58 -74.04
CA PRO A 7 -56.77 -86.25 -74.52
C PRO A 7 -57.02 -85.16 -73.51
N LEU A 8 -56.13 -84.21 -73.57
CA LEU A 8 -56.19 -82.95 -72.86
C LEU A 8 -57.35 -82.04 -73.32
N GLN A 9 -58.14 -81.56 -72.36
CA GLN A 9 -59.08 -80.45 -72.58
C GLN A 9 -58.46 -79.14 -72.29
N PRO A 10 -58.74 -78.07 -73.06
CA PRO A 10 -58.19 -76.75 -72.78
C PRO A 10 -58.95 -76.05 -71.64
N GLN A 11 -58.24 -75.68 -70.63
CA GLN A 11 -58.80 -74.81 -69.58
C GLN A 11 -58.88 -73.35 -70.04
N GLN A 12 -60.03 -72.79 -69.89
CA GLN A 12 -60.37 -71.40 -70.16
C GLN A 12 -59.65 -70.50 -69.12
N THR A 13 -58.93 -69.51 -69.62
CA THR A 13 -58.36 -68.47 -68.84
C THR A 13 -59.44 -67.46 -68.47
N GLN A 14 -59.75 -67.33 -67.18
CA GLN A 14 -60.52 -66.23 -66.64
C GLN A 14 -59.62 -64.98 -66.42
N PRO A 15 -60.08 -63.80 -66.76
CA PRO A 15 -59.31 -62.59 -66.49
C PRO A 15 -59.31 -62.28 -64.99
N VAL A 16 -58.13 -62.14 -64.43
CA VAL A 16 -57.93 -61.70 -63.05
C VAL A 16 -58.09 -60.19 -62.99
N ASP A 17 -59.13 -59.76 -62.30
CA ASP A 17 -59.40 -58.39 -61.97
C ASP A 17 -58.35 -57.88 -61.01
N VAL A 18 -57.48 -56.99 -61.45
CA VAL A 18 -56.41 -56.38 -60.64
C VAL A 18 -56.99 -55.17 -59.95
N ALA A 19 -57.40 -55.28 -58.70
CA ALA A 19 -57.79 -54.19 -57.84
C ALA A 19 -56.56 -53.30 -57.56
N PRO A 20 -56.71 -51.96 -57.61
CA PRO A 20 -55.58 -51.04 -57.31
C PRO A 20 -55.21 -51.08 -55.83
N THR A 21 -54.00 -51.47 -55.53
CA THR A 21 -53.44 -51.44 -54.19
C THR A 21 -53.29 -50.01 -53.72
N ARG A 22 -54.20 -49.59 -52.87
CA ARG A 22 -54.10 -48.38 -52.12
C ARG A 22 -52.87 -48.50 -51.21
N ARG A 23 -51.77 -47.80 -51.52
CA ARG A 23 -50.62 -47.62 -50.64
C ARG A 23 -51.09 -46.89 -49.39
N ARG A 24 -51.37 -47.58 -48.33
CA ARG A 24 -51.46 -47.05 -46.98
C ARG A 24 -50.07 -46.57 -46.62
N GLY A 25 -49.86 -45.25 -46.68
CA GLY A 25 -48.71 -44.59 -46.05
C GLY A 25 -48.75 -44.92 -44.59
N GLY A 26 -47.84 -45.83 -44.14
CA GLY A 26 -47.80 -46.29 -42.77
C GLY A 26 -47.54 -45.11 -41.82
N PRO A 27 -48.10 -45.10 -40.60
CA PRO A 27 -47.95 -44.04 -39.59
C PRO A 27 -46.50 -43.72 -39.20
N GLY A 28 -45.56 -44.63 -39.57
CA GLY A 28 -44.13 -44.49 -39.24
C GLY A 28 -43.43 -43.27 -39.96
N ARG A 29 -43.86 -42.90 -41.19
CA ARG A 29 -43.22 -41.78 -41.91
C ARG A 29 -43.64 -40.45 -41.34
N TRP A 30 -44.86 -40.30 -40.86
CA TRP A 30 -45.37 -39.10 -40.23
C TRP A 30 -44.74 -38.93 -38.84
N LEU A 31 -44.55 -40.00 -38.09
CA LEU A 31 -43.84 -40.01 -36.82
C LEU A 31 -42.34 -39.64 -36.99
N LEU A 32 -41.70 -40.13 -38.07
CA LEU A 32 -40.31 -39.76 -38.39
C LEU A 32 -40.19 -38.28 -38.78
N THR A 33 -41.16 -37.71 -39.55
CA THR A 33 -41.13 -36.26 -39.89
C THR A 33 -41.38 -35.39 -38.65
N ILE A 34 -42.32 -35.78 -37.78
CA ILE A 34 -42.54 -35.07 -36.49
C ILE A 34 -41.33 -35.18 -35.60
N GLY A 35 -40.69 -36.35 -35.51
CA GLY A 35 -39.45 -36.54 -34.74
C GLY A 35 -38.30 -35.63 -35.26
N LEU A 36 -38.14 -35.51 -36.57
CA LEU A 36 -37.12 -34.71 -37.22
C LEU A 36 -37.37 -33.19 -37.02
N VAL A 37 -38.63 -32.76 -37.09
CA VAL A 37 -39.06 -31.40 -36.82
C VAL A 37 -38.83 -31.07 -35.32
N MET A 38 -39.20 -31.95 -34.41
CA MET A 38 -38.95 -31.76 -32.97
C MET A 38 -37.44 -31.70 -32.64
N LEU A 39 -36.64 -32.57 -33.27
CA LEU A 39 -35.18 -32.53 -33.12
C LEU A 39 -34.60 -31.20 -33.62
N GLY A 40 -35.12 -30.72 -34.80
CA GLY A 40 -34.73 -29.42 -35.37
C GLY A 40 -35.09 -28.25 -34.43
N LEU A 41 -36.27 -28.27 -33.81
CA LEU A 41 -36.70 -27.25 -32.85
C LEU A 41 -35.87 -27.27 -31.55
N VAL A 42 -35.52 -28.47 -31.06
CA VAL A 42 -34.68 -28.65 -29.90
C VAL A 42 -33.26 -28.12 -30.19
N LEU A 43 -32.70 -28.46 -31.37
CA LEU A 43 -31.41 -27.92 -31.79
C LEU A 43 -31.42 -26.38 -31.95
N LEU A 44 -32.50 -25.85 -32.57
CA LEU A 44 -32.65 -24.42 -32.70
C LEU A 44 -32.78 -23.72 -31.31
N ALA A 45 -33.56 -24.30 -30.41
CA ALA A 45 -33.70 -23.83 -29.04
C ALA A 45 -32.37 -23.86 -28.28
N LEU A 46 -31.57 -24.93 -28.43
CA LEU A 46 -30.24 -25.03 -27.84
C LEU A 46 -29.27 -23.99 -28.44
N LEU A 47 -29.34 -23.72 -29.75
CA LEU A 47 -28.52 -22.70 -30.39
C LEU A 47 -28.93 -21.30 -29.95
N LEU A 48 -30.23 -21.02 -29.82
CA LEU A 48 -30.73 -19.75 -29.30
C LEU A 48 -30.38 -19.58 -27.81
N LEU A 49 -30.53 -20.61 -27.01
CA LEU A 49 -30.14 -20.62 -25.61
C LEU A 49 -28.63 -20.43 -25.48
N GLY A 50 -27.83 -21.10 -26.32
CA GLY A 50 -26.38 -20.90 -26.37
C GLY A 50 -25.98 -19.46 -26.71
N ARG A 51 -26.72 -18.79 -27.61
CA ARG A 51 -26.48 -17.37 -27.91
C ARG A 51 -26.93 -16.40 -26.80
N LEU A 52 -28.00 -16.73 -26.07
CA LEU A 52 -28.42 -15.95 -24.91
C LEU A 52 -27.42 -16.11 -23.73
N VAL A 53 -26.86 -17.29 -23.55
CA VAL A 53 -25.89 -17.61 -22.48
C VAL A 53 -24.48 -17.11 -22.83
N SER A 54 -24.11 -17.02 -24.12
CA SER A 54 -22.80 -16.47 -24.54
C SER A 54 -22.62 -14.98 -24.29
N GLY A 55 -23.69 -14.25 -23.94
CA GLY A 55 -23.62 -12.88 -23.40
C GLY A 55 -23.55 -12.79 -21.88
N PHE A 56 -23.80 -13.90 -21.18
CA PHE A 56 -23.70 -14.00 -19.73
C PHE A 56 -22.49 -14.84 -19.39
N ASP A 57 -21.33 -14.19 -19.28
CA ASP A 57 -20.12 -14.83 -18.79
C ASP A 57 -20.10 -14.70 -17.26
N PRO A 58 -20.58 -15.73 -16.49
CA PRO A 58 -20.60 -15.68 -15.03
C PRO A 58 -19.19 -15.76 -14.43
N PHE A 59 -18.16 -15.92 -15.27
CA PHE A 59 -16.74 -15.96 -14.91
C PHE A 59 -15.97 -14.76 -15.45
N ASN A 60 -16.65 -13.81 -16.13
CA ASN A 60 -16.05 -12.55 -16.45
C ASN A 60 -15.84 -11.79 -15.12
N ARG A 61 -14.70 -12.05 -14.52
CA ARG A 61 -14.20 -11.27 -13.42
C ARG A 61 -13.74 -9.95 -14.04
N ASP A 62 -14.53 -8.92 -13.91
CA ASP A 62 -14.02 -7.57 -13.97
C ASP A 62 -12.98 -7.49 -12.85
N THR A 63 -11.75 -7.72 -13.22
CA THR A 63 -10.60 -7.48 -12.35
C THR A 63 -10.54 -5.96 -12.25
N VAL A 64 -11.28 -5.39 -11.30
CA VAL A 64 -11.00 -4.04 -10.82
C VAL A 64 -9.62 -4.16 -10.21
N ASP A 65 -8.62 -3.72 -10.97
CA ASP A 65 -7.26 -3.63 -10.49
C ASP A 65 -7.24 -2.59 -9.35
N ARG A 66 -7.46 -3.08 -8.13
CA ARG A 66 -7.29 -2.33 -6.88
C ARG A 66 -5.85 -2.42 -6.41
N THR A 67 -4.95 -2.79 -7.28
CA THR A 67 -3.53 -2.85 -6.98
C THR A 67 -3.08 -1.44 -6.70
N GLN A 68 -2.88 -1.15 -5.44
CA GLN A 68 -2.15 0.06 -5.05
C GLN A 68 -0.81 0.02 -5.79
N PRO A 69 -0.31 1.17 -6.28
CA PRO A 69 1.00 1.20 -6.90
C PRO A 69 2.02 0.49 -6.00
N ALA A 70 2.82 -0.41 -6.55
CA ALA A 70 3.83 -1.14 -5.77
C ALA A 70 4.77 -0.18 -5.01
N VAL A 71 4.98 1.01 -5.56
CA VAL A 71 5.70 2.11 -4.92
C VAL A 71 5.02 2.58 -3.63
N LEU A 72 3.69 2.71 -3.63
CA LEU A 72 2.95 3.14 -2.43
C LEU A 72 3.09 2.11 -1.29
N LEU A 73 2.93 0.82 -1.58
CA LEU A 73 3.11 -0.25 -0.60
C LEU A 73 4.52 -0.25 -0.02
N ALA A 74 5.54 -0.10 -0.87
CA ALA A 74 6.93 -0.05 -0.44
C ALA A 74 7.24 1.18 0.44
N LEU A 75 6.59 2.31 0.19
CA LEU A 75 6.75 3.52 1.01
C LEU A 75 5.99 3.39 2.35
N GLN A 76 4.79 2.81 2.36
CA GLN A 76 4.04 2.58 3.59
C GLN A 76 4.76 1.61 4.54
N ASP A 77 5.44 0.60 3.99
CA ASP A 77 6.25 -0.34 4.79
C ASP A 77 7.46 0.34 5.49
N LEU A 78 7.96 1.46 4.93
CA LEU A 78 9.02 2.25 5.56
C LEU A 78 8.54 3.03 6.79
N SER A 79 7.25 3.25 6.96
CA SER A 79 6.58 4.01 8.02
C SER A 79 7.25 5.36 8.35
N GLN A 80 8.51 5.39 8.71
CA GLN A 80 9.26 6.60 9.04
C GLN A 80 10.68 6.54 8.44
N TYR A 81 11.10 7.57 7.74
CA TYR A 81 12.42 7.68 7.14
C TYR A 81 13.23 8.80 7.82
N HIS A 82 14.29 8.42 8.54
CA HIS A 82 15.26 9.35 9.11
C HIS A 82 16.18 9.83 7.99
N ALA A 83 15.91 11.05 7.52
CA ALA A 83 16.54 11.59 6.32
C ALA A 83 17.80 12.40 6.61
N ALA A 84 17.90 12.96 7.82
CA ALA A 84 19.08 13.70 8.27
C ALA A 84 19.21 13.59 9.78
N THR A 85 20.47 13.65 10.28
CA THR A 85 20.81 13.73 11.70
C THR A 85 21.75 14.92 11.90
N GLY A 86 21.42 15.77 12.85
CA GLY A 86 22.27 16.88 13.27
C GLY A 86 22.90 16.62 14.64
N GLU A 87 24.19 16.83 14.78
CA GLU A 87 24.87 16.88 16.08
C GLU A 87 25.06 18.33 16.49
N PHE A 88 24.63 18.65 17.71
CA PHE A 88 24.66 20.00 18.23
C PHE A 88 25.35 20.05 19.59
N GLN A 89 26.00 21.18 19.88
CA GLN A 89 26.53 21.49 21.19
C GLN A 89 25.93 22.79 21.67
N VAL A 90 25.38 22.79 22.87
CA VAL A 90 24.74 23.96 23.48
C VAL A 90 25.28 24.22 24.88
N ILE A 91 25.25 25.47 25.31
CA ILE A 91 25.62 25.88 26.67
C ILE A 91 24.34 26.30 27.39
N VAL A 92 24.04 25.60 28.48
CA VAL A 92 22.94 25.95 29.39
C VAL A 92 23.55 26.74 30.55
N ASP A 93 23.22 28.03 30.65
CA ASP A 93 23.57 28.90 31.77
C ASP A 93 22.30 29.11 32.61
N THR A 94 22.31 28.60 33.82
CA THR A 94 21.23 28.76 34.79
C THR A 94 21.69 29.46 36.03
N GLU A 95 20.86 30.34 36.53
CA GLU A 95 21.10 31.06 37.77
C GLU A 95 19.86 30.97 38.68
N ASP A 96 20.02 30.29 39.82
CA ASP A 96 19.04 30.24 40.88
C ASP A 96 19.35 31.32 41.91
N THR A 97 18.40 32.21 42.15
CA THR A 97 18.55 33.29 43.10
C THR A 97 17.48 33.23 44.17
N VAL A 98 17.88 33.50 45.42
CA VAL A 98 16.94 33.67 46.54
C VAL A 98 16.48 35.11 46.61
N ARG A 99 15.16 35.34 46.68
CA ARG A 99 14.58 36.65 46.72
C ARG A 99 15.13 37.47 47.93
N ASN A 100 15.60 38.69 47.66
CA ASN A 100 16.18 39.63 48.61
C ASN A 100 17.55 39.26 49.22
N LEU A 101 18.25 38.25 48.69
CA LEU A 101 19.63 37.98 49.10
C LEU A 101 20.58 38.10 47.91
N PRO A 102 21.76 38.73 48.13
CA PRO A 102 22.81 38.73 47.11
C PRO A 102 23.24 37.28 46.79
N ARG A 103 23.56 37.01 45.50
CA ARG A 103 23.97 35.68 45.04
C ARG A 103 25.16 35.12 45.79
N VAL A 104 26.09 35.93 46.20
CA VAL A 104 27.27 35.52 46.99
C VAL A 104 26.88 34.87 48.34
N ILE A 105 25.71 35.25 48.89
CA ILE A 105 25.19 34.73 50.15
C ILE A 105 24.33 33.51 49.89
N ALA A 106 23.39 33.56 48.97
CA ALA A 106 22.49 32.45 48.63
C ALA A 106 22.15 32.48 47.12
N GLY A 107 22.32 31.38 46.44
CA GLY A 107 22.09 31.18 45.03
C GLY A 107 23.12 30.23 44.37
N GLU A 108 22.75 29.67 43.26
CA GLU A 108 23.62 28.81 42.49
C GLU A 108 23.63 29.28 41.03
N ARG A 109 24.78 29.30 40.39
CA ARG A 109 24.93 29.47 38.95
C ARG A 109 25.63 28.27 38.39
N THR A 110 25.02 27.63 37.39
CA THR A 110 25.55 26.43 36.74
C THR A 110 25.69 26.71 35.25
N LEU A 111 26.89 26.46 34.73
CA LEU A 111 27.18 26.37 33.30
C LEU A 111 27.29 24.88 32.93
N PHE A 112 26.38 24.43 32.09
CA PHE A 112 26.33 23.05 31.61
C PHE A 112 26.55 23.05 30.10
N VAL A 113 27.54 22.28 29.65
CA VAL A 113 27.81 22.03 28.24
C VAL A 113 27.11 20.73 27.86
N ALA A 114 26.16 20.80 26.97
CA ALA A 114 25.44 19.63 26.48
C ALA A 114 25.76 19.38 25.00
N VAL A 115 26.04 18.14 24.68
CA VAL A 115 26.16 17.61 23.33
C VAL A 115 25.01 16.67 23.10
N GLY A 116 24.41 16.71 21.91
CA GLY A 116 23.29 15.84 21.60
C GLY A 116 22.98 15.80 20.12
N THR A 117 22.06 14.94 19.78
CA THR A 117 21.59 14.72 18.41
C THR A 117 20.11 15.03 18.28
N VAL A 118 19.73 15.51 17.10
CA VAL A 118 18.35 15.68 16.67
C VAL A 118 18.23 15.09 15.27
N ASP A 119 17.25 14.22 15.08
CA ASP A 119 16.97 13.65 13.77
C ASP A 119 15.85 14.47 13.08
N ALA A 120 15.90 14.50 11.75
CA ALA A 120 14.80 14.95 10.93
C ALA A 120 14.29 13.79 10.08
N SER A 121 12.99 13.49 10.21
CA SER A 121 12.36 12.34 9.58
C SER A 121 11.11 12.73 8.81
N VAL A 122 10.80 11.96 7.76
CA VAL A 122 9.58 12.04 6.99
C VAL A 122 8.70 10.85 7.33
N ASP A 123 7.44 11.10 7.67
CA ASP A 123 6.47 10.06 7.98
C ASP A 123 5.75 9.59 6.71
N PHE A 124 5.95 8.34 6.35
CA PHE A 124 5.29 7.70 5.20
C PHE A 124 4.05 6.89 5.61
N SER A 125 3.78 6.72 6.89
CA SER A 125 2.68 5.87 7.37
C SER A 125 1.30 6.38 6.96
N GLY A 126 1.15 7.68 6.80
CA GLY A 126 -0.10 8.35 6.42
C GLY A 126 -0.33 8.47 4.91
N LEU A 127 0.54 7.90 4.06
CA LEU A 127 0.40 8.03 2.61
C LEU A 127 -0.81 7.24 2.11
N ASP A 128 -1.67 7.90 1.36
CA ASP A 128 -2.84 7.31 0.69
C ASP A 128 -2.57 7.08 -0.81
N ALA A 129 -3.55 6.47 -1.49
CA ALA A 129 -3.45 6.21 -2.92
C ALA A 129 -3.37 7.49 -3.79
N GLN A 130 -3.71 8.66 -3.22
CA GLN A 130 -3.66 9.95 -3.93
C GLN A 130 -2.28 10.60 -3.78
N ALA A 131 -1.50 10.19 -2.80
CA ALA A 131 -0.14 10.67 -2.58
C ALA A 131 0.83 10.23 -3.68
N VAL A 132 0.53 9.13 -4.39
CA VAL A 132 1.37 8.58 -5.46
C VAL A 132 0.58 8.51 -6.76
N THR A 133 1.00 9.25 -7.76
CA THR A 133 0.42 9.24 -9.11
C THR A 133 1.44 8.69 -10.10
N VAL A 134 1.02 7.71 -10.90
CA VAL A 134 1.85 7.09 -11.95
C VAL A 134 1.11 7.20 -13.27
N ASP A 135 1.78 7.56 -14.36
CA ASP A 135 1.20 7.62 -15.69
C ASP A 135 0.95 6.21 -16.27
N GLU A 136 0.04 6.10 -17.25
CA GLU A 136 -0.32 4.82 -17.89
C GLU A 136 0.88 4.11 -18.55
N ALA A 137 1.83 4.89 -19.06
CA ALA A 137 3.07 4.37 -19.68
C ALA A 137 4.11 3.94 -18.64
N ARG A 138 3.86 4.18 -17.33
CA ARG A 138 4.81 3.94 -16.22
C ARG A 138 6.15 4.62 -16.43
N SER A 139 6.14 5.77 -17.08
CA SER A 139 7.33 6.57 -17.34
C SER A 139 7.50 7.74 -16.38
N ARG A 140 6.40 8.24 -15.82
CA ARG A 140 6.37 9.36 -14.88
C ARG A 140 5.74 8.97 -13.56
N ALA A 141 6.34 9.45 -12.47
CA ALA A 141 5.79 9.30 -11.12
C ALA A 141 5.81 10.66 -10.42
N ALA A 142 4.71 10.99 -9.76
CA ALA A 142 4.62 12.15 -8.86
C ALA A 142 4.24 11.66 -7.45
N ILE A 143 4.99 12.11 -6.46
CA ILE A 143 4.79 11.77 -5.06
C ILE A 143 4.61 13.07 -4.26
N ARG A 144 3.59 13.08 -3.41
CA ARG A 144 3.34 14.14 -2.43
C ARG A 144 3.56 13.58 -1.03
N LEU A 145 4.38 14.26 -0.23
CA LEU A 145 4.80 13.84 1.09
C LEU A 145 4.52 14.94 2.12
N PRO A 146 4.31 14.58 3.38
CA PRO A 146 4.43 15.55 4.45
C PRO A 146 5.89 16.04 4.54
N GLY A 147 6.09 17.31 4.91
CA GLY A 147 7.40 17.85 5.19
C GLY A 147 8.11 17.10 6.32
N ALA A 148 9.44 17.09 6.30
CA ALA A 148 10.23 16.50 7.37
C ALA A 148 9.95 17.19 8.70
N GLN A 149 9.99 16.43 9.79
CA GLN A 149 9.80 16.90 11.16
C GLN A 149 11.00 16.52 12.01
N LEU A 150 11.35 17.41 12.94
CA LEU A 150 12.37 17.12 13.93
C LEU A 150 11.84 16.15 14.97
N THR A 151 12.68 15.21 15.38
CA THR A 151 12.41 14.34 16.52
C THR A 151 12.85 15.03 17.81
N GLU A 152 12.47 14.48 18.96
CA GLU A 152 12.98 14.94 20.25
C GLU A 152 14.51 14.87 20.31
N ALA A 153 15.13 15.90 20.92
CA ALA A 153 16.57 15.93 21.07
C ALA A 153 17.03 14.86 22.07
N THR A 154 18.10 14.17 21.74
CA THR A 154 18.74 13.22 22.64
C THR A 154 20.07 13.77 23.12
N VAL A 155 20.20 14.05 24.42
CA VAL A 155 21.45 14.49 25.02
C VAL A 155 22.37 13.30 25.24
N ASP A 156 23.62 13.42 24.84
CA ASP A 156 24.68 12.45 25.11
C ASP A 156 25.25 12.69 26.52
N PRO A 157 24.99 11.82 27.50
CA PRO A 157 25.45 12.02 28.87
C PRO A 157 26.97 11.84 29.03
N GLU A 158 27.63 11.09 28.14
CA GLU A 158 29.07 10.87 28.21
C GLU A 158 29.88 12.08 27.74
N ARG A 159 29.29 12.86 26.84
CA ARG A 159 29.90 14.05 26.22
C ARG A 159 29.40 15.35 26.83
N SER A 160 28.39 15.30 27.70
CA SER A 160 27.82 16.45 28.38
C SER A 160 28.39 16.56 29.78
N TYR A 161 28.68 17.77 30.22
CA TYR A 161 29.33 18.00 31.53
C TYR A 161 29.02 19.36 32.11
N VAL A 162 29.06 19.42 33.45
CA VAL A 162 29.01 20.72 34.17
C VAL A 162 30.39 21.39 34.08
N PHE A 163 30.46 22.46 33.32
CA PHE A 163 31.69 23.25 33.17
C PHE A 163 32.03 24.04 34.43
N SER A 164 31.03 24.70 35.04
CA SER A 164 31.20 25.51 36.25
C SER A 164 29.94 25.48 37.09
N ARG A 165 30.12 25.41 38.39
CA ARG A 165 29.05 25.52 39.40
C ARG A 165 29.50 26.42 40.54
N GLU A 166 28.91 27.62 40.61
CA GLU A 166 29.17 28.56 41.67
C GLU A 166 28.01 28.58 42.66
N ARG A 167 28.30 28.30 43.93
CA ARG A 167 27.32 28.28 45.03
C ARG A 167 27.58 29.39 46.02
N GLY A 168 26.52 30.02 46.53
CA GLY A 168 26.57 30.96 47.65
C GLY A 168 27.05 30.32 48.93
N LEU A 169 27.44 31.16 49.90
CA LEU A 169 27.98 30.67 51.20
C LEU A 169 26.97 29.82 51.98
N LEU A 170 25.67 30.17 51.96
CA LEU A 170 24.63 29.42 52.66
C LEU A 170 24.38 28.05 51.98
N ASP A 171 24.41 28.00 50.65
CA ASP A 171 24.19 26.79 49.90
C ASP A 171 25.36 25.80 50.07
N ARG A 172 26.59 26.33 50.23
CA ARG A 172 27.76 25.52 50.58
C ARG A 172 27.66 24.92 52.01
N LEU A 173 27.14 25.71 52.96
CA LEU A 173 26.95 25.21 54.34
C LEU A 173 25.79 24.22 54.40
N ALA A 174 24.71 24.47 53.70
CA ALA A 174 23.58 23.53 53.64
C ALA A 174 23.98 22.20 53.03
N GLY A 175 24.82 22.21 51.98
CA GLY A 175 25.35 21.01 51.34
C GLY A 175 26.26 20.16 52.23
N LEU A 176 26.76 20.69 53.34
CA LEU A 176 27.51 19.91 54.33
C LEU A 176 26.62 19.04 55.29
N PHE A 177 25.34 19.40 55.33
CA PHE A 177 24.35 18.78 56.23
C PHE A 177 23.25 18.01 55.48
N THR A 178 23.21 18.08 54.17
CA THR A 178 22.24 17.37 53.32
C THR A 178 22.97 16.61 52.22
N ASP A 179 22.94 15.31 52.31
CA ASP A 179 23.32 14.39 51.21
C ASP A 179 22.25 14.38 50.08
N SER A 180 21.73 15.55 49.69
CA SER A 180 20.82 15.60 48.55
C SER A 180 21.63 15.74 47.27
N PRO A 181 21.70 14.67 46.43
CA PRO A 181 22.31 14.82 45.11
C PRO A 181 21.57 15.89 44.38
N THR A 182 22.26 16.94 43.96
CA THR A 182 21.70 17.97 43.11
C THR A 182 21.19 17.29 41.83
N SER A 183 19.86 17.29 41.63
CA SER A 183 19.29 16.70 40.44
C SER A 183 19.78 17.46 39.22
N GLU A 184 20.48 16.78 38.33
CA GLU A 184 20.90 17.36 37.03
C GLU A 184 19.78 17.30 35.98
N GLN A 185 18.70 16.60 36.31
CA GLN A 185 17.55 16.44 35.40
C GLN A 185 17.01 17.76 34.80
N PRO A 186 16.87 18.86 35.55
CA PRO A 186 16.45 20.14 34.96
C PRO A 186 17.43 20.69 33.92
N LEU A 187 18.74 20.43 34.10
CA LEU A 187 19.77 20.86 33.14
C LEU A 187 19.63 20.09 31.82
N TYR A 188 19.42 18.77 31.89
CA TYR A 188 19.18 17.95 30.72
C TYR A 188 17.94 18.40 29.95
N GLN A 189 16.81 18.62 30.63
CA GLN A 189 15.59 19.13 30.00
C GLN A 189 15.78 20.51 29.36
N MET A 190 16.58 21.38 29.96
CA MET A 190 16.89 22.68 29.33
C MET A 190 17.81 22.50 28.13
N ALA A 191 18.74 21.56 28.19
CA ALA A 191 19.63 21.23 27.08
C ALA A 191 18.83 20.66 25.88
N GLU A 192 17.95 19.72 26.11
CA GLU A 192 17.05 19.17 25.08
C GLU A 192 16.32 20.27 24.35
N ARG A 193 15.62 21.15 25.07
CA ARG A 193 14.93 22.32 24.45
C ARG A 193 15.84 23.28 23.69
N ARG A 194 17.11 23.41 24.08
CA ARG A 194 18.08 24.24 23.37
C ARG A 194 18.64 23.55 22.13
N LEU A 195 18.84 22.23 22.20
CA LEU A 195 19.24 21.41 21.05
C LEU A 195 18.15 21.41 19.97
N GLU A 196 16.88 21.26 20.38
CA GLU A 196 15.72 21.36 19.46
C GLU A 196 15.69 22.69 18.72
N ARG A 197 15.82 23.80 19.47
CA ARG A 197 15.89 25.15 18.84
C ARG A 197 17.08 25.30 17.92
N ALA A 198 18.26 24.78 18.31
CA ALA A 198 19.42 24.81 17.45
C ALA A 198 19.22 24.01 16.16
N ALA A 199 18.48 22.89 16.23
CA ALA A 199 18.11 22.09 15.08
C ALA A 199 17.11 22.84 14.18
N GLU A 200 16.09 23.49 14.76
CA GLU A 200 15.13 24.33 14.01
C GLU A 200 15.86 25.44 13.19
N ASP A 201 16.87 26.08 13.79
CA ASP A 201 17.61 27.18 13.16
C ASP A 201 18.70 26.67 12.18
N SER A 202 18.99 25.38 12.13
CA SER A 202 20.12 24.82 11.37
C SER A 202 19.84 24.51 9.90
N GLY A 203 18.57 24.50 9.49
CA GLY A 203 18.17 24.02 8.16
C GLY A 203 18.18 22.49 8.02
N LEU A 204 18.09 21.75 9.15
CA LEU A 204 18.09 20.30 9.17
C LEU A 204 16.83 19.72 8.51
N VAL A 205 15.68 20.39 8.64
CA VAL A 205 14.41 20.01 8.01
C VAL A 205 14.55 20.06 6.48
N GLU A 206 15.05 21.19 5.96
CA GLU A 206 15.25 21.37 4.52
C GLU A 206 16.30 20.40 3.95
N LEU A 207 17.29 20.01 4.77
CA LEU A 207 18.25 18.97 4.39
C LEU A 207 17.57 17.60 4.29
N ALA A 208 16.70 17.27 5.25
CA ALA A 208 15.94 16.04 5.27
C ALA A 208 14.99 15.92 4.06
N ASP A 209 14.29 17.00 3.72
CA ASP A 209 13.43 17.04 2.52
C ASP A 209 14.24 16.78 1.25
N ARG A 210 15.38 17.46 1.07
CA ARG A 210 16.26 17.25 -0.08
C ARG A 210 16.81 15.82 -0.15
N ASN A 211 17.19 15.24 0.97
CA ASN A 211 17.69 13.87 1.03
C ASN A 211 16.58 12.86 0.69
N THR A 212 15.37 13.09 1.19
CA THR A 212 14.19 12.27 0.89
C THR A 212 13.85 12.34 -0.61
N GLU A 213 13.84 13.55 -1.18
CA GLU A 213 13.61 13.72 -2.62
C GLU A 213 14.66 12.98 -3.45
N ALA A 214 15.94 13.12 -3.10
CA ALA A 214 17.04 12.47 -3.82
C ALA A 214 16.95 10.95 -3.71
N MET A 215 16.64 10.41 -2.55
CA MET A 215 16.46 8.99 -2.31
C MET A 215 15.31 8.43 -3.14
N LEU A 216 14.13 9.06 -3.10
CA LEU A 216 12.95 8.62 -3.85
C LEU A 216 13.15 8.74 -5.36
N ARG A 217 13.78 9.82 -5.83
CA ARG A 217 14.12 9.98 -7.24
C ARG A 217 15.05 8.86 -7.72
N SER A 218 16.08 8.55 -6.93
CA SER A 218 17.02 7.46 -7.24
C SER A 218 16.31 6.10 -7.26
N LEU A 219 15.47 5.82 -6.26
CA LEU A 219 14.70 4.58 -6.18
C LEU A 219 13.79 4.41 -7.40
N LEU A 220 12.98 5.42 -7.71
CA LEU A 220 12.03 5.36 -8.83
C LEU A 220 12.73 5.29 -10.19
N THR A 221 13.86 5.97 -10.34
CA THR A 221 14.67 5.85 -11.55
C THR A 221 15.19 4.42 -11.72
N SER A 222 15.59 3.77 -10.64
CA SER A 222 16.03 2.36 -10.68
C SER A 222 14.90 1.39 -11.05
N LEU A 223 13.63 1.77 -10.77
CA LEU A 223 12.42 1.03 -11.16
C LEU A 223 11.97 1.32 -12.60
N GLY A 224 12.69 2.20 -13.34
CA GLY A 224 12.44 2.48 -14.75
C GLY A 224 11.65 3.76 -15.04
N PHE A 225 11.32 4.57 -14.01
CA PHE A 225 10.70 5.88 -14.22
C PHE A 225 11.74 6.86 -14.75
N THR A 226 11.40 7.61 -15.79
CA THR A 226 12.28 8.60 -16.41
C THR A 226 12.07 10.01 -15.90
N ASP A 227 10.88 10.29 -15.38
CA ASP A 227 10.50 11.60 -14.84
C ASP A 227 9.86 11.40 -13.46
N VAL A 228 10.51 11.94 -12.43
CA VAL A 228 10.10 11.78 -11.02
C VAL A 228 9.97 13.17 -10.39
N THR A 229 8.77 13.46 -9.91
CA THR A 229 8.48 14.69 -9.16
C THR A 229 8.12 14.33 -7.72
N VAL A 230 8.80 14.94 -6.75
CA VAL A 230 8.51 14.83 -5.32
C VAL A 230 8.17 16.22 -4.81
N THR A 231 7.07 16.34 -4.06
CA THR A 231 6.61 17.59 -3.45
C THR A 231 6.33 17.37 -1.97
N PHE A 232 6.62 18.39 -1.16
CA PHE A 232 6.35 18.39 0.28
C PHE A 232 5.24 19.40 0.59
N ASP A 233 4.31 19.03 1.49
CA ASP A 233 3.17 19.85 1.95
C ASP A 233 3.54 20.65 3.20
#